data_de7ab0ffa4a1b5a78b56edbb5d05fd26
#
_entry.id   de7ab0ffa4a1b5a78b56edbb5d05fd26
#
_cell.length_a   1.000
_cell.length_b   1.000
_cell.length_c   1.000
_cell.angle_alpha   90.00
_cell.angle_beta   90.00
_cell.angle_gamma   90.00
#
_symmetry.space_group_name_H-M   'P 1'
#
loop_
_entity.id
_entity.type
_entity.pdbx_description
1 polymer ?
#
loop_
_entity_poly.entity_id
_entity_poly.type
_entity_poly.pdbx_seq_one_letter_code
_entity_poly.pdbx_strand_id
1 'polypeptide(L)'
;MLLRASILAASIAVAALFASQAASAQGVFTLSSPSFKDGERLATKNAGNNKSNPNCVGENVSPALSWSNPPAGTKSYALLMFDPEGRPPGGVSHWVAYGIPASVTGFAEGEVSQQTDKYVGGKSLMGLPHYFGPCTPPGAPHHYTFTLIATDVEPNALQPGMTRDELIKALDGHAKGATGIIGTFSKP
;
A
#
# COMPACT_ATOMS: atom_id res chain seq x y z
N MET A 1 -62.33 24.05 61.58
CA MET A 1 -62.46 23.80 60.16
C MET A 1 -61.06 23.85 59.56
N LEU A 2 -60.39 22.67 59.39
CA LEU A 2 -58.97 22.56 58.99
C LEU A 2 -58.94 21.99 57.55
N LEU A 3 -58.54 22.80 56.57
CA LEU A 3 -58.29 22.38 55.21
C LEU A 3 -56.93 21.68 55.15
N ARG A 4 -56.93 20.40 54.74
CA ARG A 4 -55.72 19.69 54.39
C ARG A 4 -55.47 19.87 52.89
N ALA A 5 -54.34 20.51 52.55
CA ALA A 5 -53.83 20.60 51.19
C ALA A 5 -52.94 19.36 50.91
N SER A 6 -53.37 18.55 49.93
CA SER A 6 -52.60 17.38 49.47
C SER A 6 -51.69 17.85 48.31
N ILE A 7 -50.38 17.72 48.54
CA ILE A 7 -49.37 17.99 47.49
C ILE A 7 -49.11 16.68 46.74
N LEU A 8 -49.48 16.62 45.45
CA LEU A 8 -49.11 15.55 44.55
C LEU A 8 -47.69 15.83 44.05
N ALA A 9 -46.75 14.99 44.43
CA ALA A 9 -45.41 14.94 43.85
C ALA A 9 -45.43 14.17 42.54
N ALA A 10 -45.25 14.83 41.40
CA ALA A 10 -45.07 14.18 40.10
C ALA A 10 -43.58 13.81 39.91
N SER A 11 -43.28 12.52 39.96
CA SER A 11 -41.96 11.95 39.67
C SER A 11 -41.77 11.85 38.16
N ILE A 12 -40.92 12.71 37.59
CA ILE A 12 -40.50 12.59 36.19
C ILE A 12 -39.33 11.63 36.10
N ALA A 13 -39.59 10.43 35.57
CA ALA A 13 -38.57 9.45 35.24
C ALA A 13 -37.91 9.83 33.91
N VAL A 14 -36.68 10.35 33.96
CA VAL A 14 -35.87 10.57 32.79
C VAL A 14 -35.23 9.24 32.37
N ALA A 15 -35.76 8.58 31.37
CA ALA A 15 -35.15 7.42 30.75
C ALA A 15 -34.00 7.91 29.82
N ALA A 16 -32.76 7.79 30.28
CA ALA A 16 -31.59 8.01 29.47
C ALA A 16 -31.42 6.81 28.49
N LEU A 17 -31.74 7.04 27.22
CA LEU A 17 -31.45 6.12 26.13
C LEU A 17 -29.95 6.15 25.83
N PHE A 18 -29.19 5.21 26.39
CA PHE A 18 -27.85 4.92 25.94
C PHE A 18 -27.91 4.22 24.58
N ALA A 19 -27.80 4.97 23.50
CA ALA A 19 -27.54 4.42 22.20
C ALA A 19 -26.06 3.91 22.22
N SER A 20 -25.85 2.61 22.48
CA SER A 20 -24.56 1.97 22.26
C SER A 20 -24.29 1.98 20.76
N GLN A 21 -23.43 2.89 20.30
CA GLN A 21 -22.84 2.82 18.97
C GLN A 21 -21.95 1.56 18.97
N ALA A 22 -22.43 0.50 18.31
CA ALA A 22 -21.58 -0.61 17.96
C ALA A 22 -20.49 -0.07 17.03
N ALA A 23 -19.29 0.11 17.57
CA ALA A 23 -18.11 0.38 16.75
C ALA A 23 -17.93 -0.84 15.85
N SER A 24 -18.26 -0.71 14.56
CA SER A 24 -17.93 -1.71 13.56
C SER A 24 -16.42 -1.91 13.59
N ALA A 25 -15.95 -3.10 13.95
CA ALA A 25 -14.54 -3.41 13.90
C ALA A 25 -14.06 -3.20 12.46
N GLN A 26 -13.22 -2.19 12.24
CA GLN A 26 -12.62 -1.95 10.95
C GLN A 26 -11.78 -3.17 10.56
N GLY A 27 -12.02 -3.73 9.37
CA GLY A 27 -11.23 -4.86 8.89
C GLY A 27 -9.73 -4.53 8.83
N VAL A 28 -8.90 -5.55 8.82
CA VAL A 28 -7.45 -5.38 8.73
C VAL A 28 -7.07 -4.74 7.40
N PHE A 29 -6.24 -3.70 7.42
CA PHE A 29 -5.66 -3.11 6.20
C PHE A 29 -4.81 -4.18 5.52
N THR A 30 -5.18 -4.56 4.31
CA THR A 30 -4.60 -5.71 3.62
C THR A 30 -4.20 -5.33 2.20
N LEU A 31 -3.00 -5.75 1.79
CA LEU A 31 -2.54 -5.81 0.41
C LEU A 31 -2.55 -7.27 -0.03
N SER A 32 -3.05 -7.55 -1.22
CA SER A 32 -3.11 -8.89 -1.81
C SER A 32 -2.85 -8.83 -3.31
N SER A 33 -2.57 -9.98 -3.91
CA SER A 33 -2.41 -10.13 -5.36
C SER A 33 -3.15 -11.38 -5.85
N PRO A 34 -3.91 -11.32 -6.95
CA PRO A 34 -4.38 -12.51 -7.64
C PRO A 34 -3.28 -13.17 -8.50
N SER A 35 -2.16 -12.49 -8.74
CA SER A 35 -1.05 -12.98 -9.56
C SER A 35 -0.10 -13.91 -8.80
N PHE A 36 -0.01 -13.78 -7.46
CA PHE A 36 0.81 -14.62 -6.58
C PHE A 36 0.32 -14.52 -5.13
N LYS A 37 0.59 -15.51 -4.31
CA LYS A 37 0.34 -15.45 -2.87
C LYS A 37 1.59 -14.98 -2.13
N ASP A 38 1.39 -14.50 -0.89
CA ASP A 38 2.49 -14.07 -0.04
C ASP A 38 3.54 -15.18 0.13
N GLY A 39 4.81 -14.84 -0.12
CA GLY A 39 5.93 -15.77 -0.12
C GLY A 39 6.08 -16.61 -1.39
N GLU A 40 5.14 -16.63 -2.32
CA GLU A 40 5.21 -17.40 -3.56
C GLU A 40 6.11 -16.75 -4.62
N ARG A 41 6.45 -17.57 -5.62
CA ARG A 41 7.27 -17.15 -6.76
C ARG A 41 6.45 -16.26 -7.70
N LEU A 42 7.02 -15.13 -8.10
CA LEU A 42 6.51 -14.31 -9.20
C LEU A 42 6.65 -15.08 -10.53
N ALA A 43 5.67 -14.93 -11.40
CA ALA A 43 5.72 -15.51 -12.74
C ALA A 43 6.86 -14.87 -13.56
N THR A 44 7.45 -15.64 -14.48
CA THR A 44 8.55 -15.16 -15.33
C THR A 44 8.19 -13.89 -16.09
N LYS A 45 6.94 -13.75 -16.55
CA LYS A 45 6.46 -12.52 -17.22
C LYS A 45 6.59 -11.26 -16.37
N ASN A 46 6.58 -11.40 -15.02
CA ASN A 46 6.74 -10.27 -14.11
C ASN A 46 8.20 -9.82 -13.96
N ALA A 47 9.19 -10.63 -14.37
CA ALA A 47 10.59 -10.24 -14.34
C ALA A 47 10.89 -9.11 -15.34
N GLY A 48 11.95 -8.38 -15.09
CA GLY A 48 12.39 -7.29 -15.97
C GLY A 48 12.77 -7.77 -17.37
N ASN A 49 12.73 -6.86 -18.33
CA ASN A 49 12.96 -7.12 -19.75
C ASN A 49 14.15 -6.36 -20.36
N ASN A 50 15.07 -5.85 -19.52
CA ASN A 50 16.25 -5.15 -20.00
C ASN A 50 17.21 -6.11 -20.72
N LYS A 51 17.25 -6.02 -22.02
CA LYS A 51 18.05 -6.90 -22.89
C LYS A 51 19.56 -6.82 -22.66
N SER A 52 20.03 -5.72 -22.07
CA SER A 52 21.46 -5.57 -21.71
C SER A 52 21.86 -6.32 -20.44
N ASN A 53 20.89 -6.84 -19.68
CA ASN A 53 21.11 -7.68 -18.50
C ASN A 53 20.58 -9.10 -18.75
N PRO A 54 21.46 -10.11 -18.83
CA PRO A 54 21.04 -11.51 -19.11
C PRO A 54 20.17 -12.11 -18.03
N ASN A 55 20.03 -11.48 -16.87
CA ASN A 55 19.16 -11.93 -15.79
C ASN A 55 17.74 -11.34 -15.88
N CYS A 56 17.50 -10.39 -16.76
CA CYS A 56 16.17 -9.84 -17.04
C CYS A 56 15.46 -10.71 -18.09
N VAL A 57 14.85 -11.79 -17.65
CA VAL A 57 14.30 -12.85 -18.53
C VAL A 57 12.80 -12.74 -18.75
N GLY A 58 12.15 -11.69 -18.26
CA GLY A 58 10.71 -11.50 -18.31
C GLY A 58 10.24 -10.55 -19.39
N GLU A 59 8.98 -10.12 -19.21
CA GLU A 59 8.28 -9.19 -20.11
C GLU A 59 8.02 -7.84 -19.41
N ASN A 60 8.41 -7.71 -18.15
CA ASN A 60 8.16 -6.55 -17.30
C ASN A 60 6.66 -6.29 -17.06
N VAL A 61 5.84 -7.32 -17.05
CA VAL A 61 4.40 -7.20 -16.74
C VAL A 61 4.23 -7.04 -15.24
N SER A 62 3.69 -5.92 -14.77
CA SER A 62 3.41 -5.71 -13.34
C SER A 62 2.36 -6.71 -12.85
N PRO A 63 2.54 -7.34 -11.68
CA PRO A 63 1.48 -8.18 -11.11
C PRO A 63 0.26 -7.33 -10.75
N ALA A 64 -0.93 -7.94 -10.79
CA ALA A 64 -2.12 -7.30 -10.26
C ALA A 64 -2.01 -7.17 -8.74
N LEU A 65 -2.45 -6.03 -8.20
CA LEU A 65 -2.46 -5.74 -6.77
C LEU A 65 -3.84 -5.22 -6.36
N SER A 66 -4.31 -5.60 -5.19
CA SER A 66 -5.54 -5.07 -4.61
C SER A 66 -5.39 -4.85 -3.11
N TRP A 67 -6.09 -3.84 -2.57
CA TRP A 67 -6.06 -3.54 -1.16
C TRP A 67 -7.43 -3.14 -0.63
N SER A 68 -7.60 -3.35 0.68
CA SER A 68 -8.87 -3.13 1.36
C SER A 68 -8.66 -2.63 2.79
N ASN A 69 -9.72 -2.08 3.38
CA ASN A 69 -9.81 -1.62 4.76
C ASN A 69 -8.70 -0.63 5.16
N PRO A 70 -8.47 0.45 4.39
CA PRO A 70 -7.47 1.44 4.76
C PRO A 70 -7.80 2.07 6.11
N PRO A 71 -6.80 2.48 6.90
CA PRO A 71 -7.02 3.22 8.14
C PRO A 71 -7.83 4.49 7.92
N ALA A 72 -8.61 4.88 8.94
CA ALA A 72 -9.37 6.12 8.89
C ALA A 72 -8.44 7.33 8.67
N GLY A 73 -8.90 8.31 7.88
CA GLY A 73 -8.13 9.50 7.55
C GLY A 73 -7.10 9.31 6.43
N THR A 74 -7.10 8.16 5.75
CA THR A 74 -6.29 7.94 4.55
C THR A 74 -6.75 8.86 3.42
N LYS A 75 -5.84 9.64 2.85
CA LYS A 75 -6.06 10.52 1.69
C LYS A 75 -5.38 9.99 0.43
N SER A 76 -4.21 9.37 0.60
CA SER A 76 -3.49 8.71 -0.48
C SER A 76 -2.70 7.51 0.02
N TYR A 77 -2.12 6.76 -0.94
CA TYR A 77 -1.18 5.68 -0.63
C TYR A 77 0.16 5.93 -1.29
N ALA A 78 1.19 5.32 -0.68
CA ALA A 78 2.47 5.06 -1.34
C ALA A 78 2.66 3.54 -1.48
N LEU A 79 3.19 3.10 -2.60
CA LEU A 79 3.50 1.71 -2.90
C LEU A 79 4.96 1.59 -3.28
N LEU A 80 5.68 0.71 -2.61
CA LEU A 80 7.10 0.44 -2.81
C LEU A 80 7.28 -1.03 -3.19
N MET A 81 8.16 -1.31 -4.16
CA MET A 81 8.71 -2.65 -4.38
C MET A 81 10.21 -2.61 -4.14
N PHE A 82 10.69 -3.42 -3.19
CA PHE A 82 12.07 -3.41 -2.73
C PHE A 82 12.63 -4.83 -2.62
N ASP A 83 13.87 -5.00 -3.06
CA ASP A 83 14.68 -6.22 -2.97
C ASP A 83 15.84 -5.96 -2.00
N PRO A 84 15.80 -6.49 -0.77
CA PRO A 84 16.86 -6.29 0.22
C PRO A 84 18.15 -7.06 -0.11
N GLU A 85 18.09 -8.12 -0.90
CA GLU A 85 19.25 -8.92 -1.30
C GLU A 85 19.98 -8.33 -2.52
N GLY A 86 19.34 -7.45 -3.27
CA GLY A 86 19.94 -6.80 -4.41
C GLY A 86 21.01 -5.76 -4.01
N ARG A 87 22.20 -5.81 -4.62
CA ARG A 87 23.30 -4.86 -4.36
C ARG A 87 23.62 -4.64 -2.87
N PRO A 88 23.99 -5.68 -2.12
CA PRO A 88 24.28 -5.53 -0.69
C PRO A 88 25.30 -4.41 -0.40
N PRO A 89 25.17 -3.66 0.73
CA PRO A 89 24.16 -3.82 1.76
C PRO A 89 22.89 -2.97 1.54
N GLY A 90 22.78 -2.21 0.45
CA GLY A 90 21.76 -1.17 0.28
C GLY A 90 20.42 -1.65 -0.25
N GLY A 91 20.32 -2.86 -0.81
CA GLY A 91 19.12 -3.32 -1.49
C GLY A 91 18.85 -2.60 -2.83
N VAL A 92 17.73 -2.92 -3.45
CA VAL A 92 17.31 -2.33 -4.73
C VAL A 92 15.85 -1.90 -4.68
N SER A 93 15.58 -0.63 -4.96
CA SER A 93 14.21 -0.13 -5.21
C SER A 93 13.81 -0.43 -6.64
N HIS A 94 12.84 -1.31 -6.81
CA HIS A 94 12.30 -1.70 -8.12
C HIS A 94 11.17 -0.79 -8.58
N TRP A 95 10.37 -0.28 -7.64
CA TRP A 95 9.28 0.63 -7.94
C TRP A 95 8.99 1.54 -6.74
N VAL A 96 8.77 2.82 -7.04
CA VAL A 96 8.40 3.86 -6.06
C VAL A 96 7.22 4.61 -6.63
N ALA A 97 6.04 4.45 -6.04
CA ALA A 97 4.81 5.13 -6.42
C ALA A 97 4.17 5.77 -5.19
N TYR A 98 3.65 6.97 -5.31
CA TYR A 98 3.00 7.69 -4.22
C TYR A 98 1.91 8.63 -4.74
N GLY A 99 1.19 9.28 -3.83
CA GLY A 99 0.05 10.10 -4.23
C GLY A 99 -1.04 9.29 -4.93
N ILE A 100 -1.12 7.97 -4.70
CA ILE A 100 -2.20 7.13 -5.19
C ILE A 100 -3.47 7.55 -4.44
N PRO A 101 -4.52 8.09 -5.10
CA PRO A 101 -5.72 8.57 -4.42
C PRO A 101 -6.39 7.46 -3.57
N ALA A 102 -6.99 7.82 -2.44
CA ALA A 102 -7.68 6.87 -1.56
C ALA A 102 -8.84 6.11 -2.25
N SER A 103 -9.36 6.64 -3.34
CA SER A 103 -10.39 5.98 -4.17
C SER A 103 -9.85 4.82 -5.03
N VAL A 104 -8.54 4.74 -5.23
CA VAL A 104 -7.89 3.63 -5.95
C VAL A 104 -7.74 2.47 -4.96
N THR A 105 -8.21 1.28 -5.34
CA THR A 105 -8.19 0.07 -4.51
C THR A 105 -7.35 -1.06 -5.12
N GLY A 106 -6.60 -0.78 -6.18
CA GLY A 106 -5.75 -1.76 -6.84
C GLY A 106 -5.24 -1.30 -8.18
N PHE A 107 -4.37 -2.14 -8.75
CA PHE A 107 -3.88 -2.05 -10.11
C PHE A 107 -4.10 -3.38 -10.81
N ALA A 108 -4.58 -3.35 -12.04
CA ALA A 108 -4.70 -4.54 -12.87
C ALA A 108 -3.31 -5.06 -13.30
N GLU A 109 -3.24 -6.31 -13.72
CA GLU A 109 -2.03 -6.89 -14.28
C GLU A 109 -1.57 -6.07 -15.51
N GLY A 110 -0.29 -5.72 -15.54
CA GLY A 110 0.32 -4.92 -16.61
C GLY A 110 0.04 -3.43 -16.54
N GLU A 111 -0.92 -2.98 -15.74
CA GLU A 111 -1.37 -1.58 -15.71
C GLU A 111 -0.24 -0.59 -15.38
N VAL A 112 0.63 -0.96 -14.45
CA VAL A 112 1.72 -0.10 -13.98
C VAL A 112 3.09 -0.50 -14.53
N SER A 113 3.12 -1.30 -15.59
CA SER A 113 4.32 -1.60 -16.38
C SER A 113 4.83 -0.37 -17.14
N GLN A 114 4.00 0.65 -17.24
CA GLN A 114 4.29 1.98 -17.76
C GLN A 114 3.74 3.03 -16.77
N GLN A 115 4.15 4.29 -16.95
CA GLN A 115 3.61 5.39 -16.16
C GLN A 115 2.11 5.57 -16.46
N THR A 116 1.32 5.78 -15.39
CA THR A 116 -0.11 6.11 -15.46
C THR A 116 -0.39 7.40 -14.71
N ASP A 117 -1.57 7.96 -14.87
CA ASP A 117 -2.06 9.13 -14.14
C ASP A 117 -2.60 8.81 -12.73
N LYS A 118 -2.65 7.52 -12.36
CA LYS A 118 -3.16 7.07 -11.06
C LYS A 118 -2.20 7.30 -9.89
N TYR A 119 -0.96 7.69 -10.16
CA TYR A 119 0.03 7.94 -9.12
C TYR A 119 1.16 8.86 -9.61
N VAL A 120 1.90 9.42 -8.66
CA VAL A 120 3.16 10.11 -8.91
C VAL A 120 4.29 9.09 -8.90
N GLY A 121 5.04 9.01 -9.98
CA GLY A 121 6.19 8.11 -10.10
C GLY A 121 7.43 8.67 -9.41
N GLY A 122 8.02 7.84 -8.56
CA GLY A 122 9.33 8.08 -7.95
C GLY A 122 10.47 7.51 -8.80
N LYS A 123 11.66 7.54 -8.25
CA LYS A 123 12.88 7.09 -8.92
C LYS A 123 13.31 5.71 -8.43
N SER A 124 13.12 4.69 -9.28
CA SER A 124 13.66 3.35 -9.06
C SER A 124 15.16 3.27 -9.33
N LEU A 125 15.77 2.10 -9.10
CA LEU A 125 17.16 1.83 -9.49
C LEU A 125 17.45 2.16 -10.96
N MET A 126 16.49 1.86 -11.86
CA MET A 126 16.61 2.12 -13.30
C MET A 126 16.29 3.57 -13.69
N GLY A 127 15.96 4.43 -12.71
CA GLY A 127 15.47 5.78 -12.96
C GLY A 127 14.05 5.85 -13.52
N LEU A 128 13.32 4.73 -13.53
CA LEU A 128 11.99 4.62 -14.11
C LEU A 128 10.92 5.01 -13.07
N PRO A 129 9.87 5.74 -13.49
CA PRO A 129 8.77 6.15 -12.61
C PRO A 129 7.66 5.08 -12.48
N HIS A 130 7.87 3.88 -12.99
CA HIS A 130 6.90 2.80 -13.04
C HIS A 130 7.55 1.48 -12.60
N TYR A 131 6.76 0.41 -12.52
CA TYR A 131 7.20 -0.94 -12.17
C TYR A 131 8.37 -1.38 -13.05
N PHE A 132 9.41 -1.92 -12.42
CA PHE A 132 10.46 -2.67 -13.07
C PHE A 132 10.70 -3.97 -12.31
N GLY A 133 10.50 -5.09 -13.00
CA GLY A 133 10.50 -6.41 -12.40
C GLY A 133 11.88 -6.94 -12.01
N PRO A 134 11.92 -8.11 -11.36
CA PRO A 134 13.13 -8.82 -10.97
C PRO A 134 14.10 -9.07 -12.12
N CYS A 135 15.40 -8.93 -11.85
CA CYS A 135 16.48 -9.37 -12.72
C CYS A 135 17.52 -10.15 -11.92
N THR A 136 17.04 -11.08 -11.09
CA THR A 136 17.85 -11.89 -10.19
C THR A 136 18.65 -12.93 -10.96
N PRO A 137 19.95 -13.14 -10.65
CA PRO A 137 20.71 -14.23 -11.25
C PRO A 137 20.16 -15.63 -10.87
N PRO A 138 20.60 -16.70 -11.54
CA PRO A 138 20.31 -18.07 -11.09
C PRO A 138 20.86 -18.31 -9.67
N GLY A 139 20.16 -19.14 -8.90
CA GLY A 139 20.55 -19.50 -7.53
C GLY A 139 19.44 -19.26 -6.53
N ALA A 140 19.81 -18.81 -5.33
CA ALA A 140 18.84 -18.51 -4.28
C ALA A 140 17.89 -17.39 -4.76
N PRO A 141 16.57 -17.57 -4.54
CA PRO A 141 15.62 -16.53 -4.92
C PRO A 141 15.80 -15.30 -4.01
N HIS A 142 15.65 -14.11 -4.59
CA HIS A 142 15.49 -12.88 -3.84
C HIS A 142 14.04 -12.65 -3.41
N HIS A 143 13.83 -11.85 -2.38
CA HIS A 143 12.53 -11.46 -1.88
C HIS A 143 12.19 -10.04 -2.35
N TYR A 144 11.03 -9.92 -2.97
CA TYR A 144 10.52 -8.64 -3.47
C TYR A 144 9.37 -8.22 -2.58
N THR A 145 9.64 -7.31 -1.66
CA THR A 145 8.62 -6.80 -0.73
C THR A 145 7.81 -5.72 -1.41
N PHE A 146 6.51 -5.94 -1.57
CA PHE A 146 5.54 -4.93 -1.94
C PHE A 146 4.97 -4.33 -0.65
N THR A 147 5.24 -3.07 -0.39
CA THR A 147 4.77 -2.35 0.81
C THR A 147 3.81 -1.26 0.39
N LEU A 148 2.56 -1.32 0.89
CA LEU A 148 1.55 -0.27 0.72
C LEU A 148 1.42 0.51 2.03
N ILE A 149 1.61 1.82 1.95
CA ILE A 149 1.54 2.76 3.08
C ILE A 149 0.32 3.64 2.86
N ALA A 150 -0.63 3.62 3.79
CA ALA A 150 -1.73 4.56 3.84
C ALA A 150 -1.27 5.86 4.52
N THR A 151 -1.58 7.01 3.96
CA THR A 151 -1.10 8.31 4.44
C THR A 151 -2.19 9.39 4.41
N ASP A 152 -2.06 10.42 5.25
CA ASP A 152 -2.91 11.61 5.23
C ASP A 152 -2.37 12.74 4.33
N VAL A 153 -1.32 12.47 3.56
CA VAL A 153 -0.80 13.41 2.56
C VAL A 153 -1.73 13.43 1.34
N GLU A 154 -2.03 14.63 0.83
CA GLU A 154 -2.85 14.77 -0.38
C GLU A 154 -2.12 14.18 -1.62
N PRO A 155 -2.86 13.60 -2.58
CA PRO A 155 -2.27 12.93 -3.75
C PRO A 155 -1.25 13.77 -4.54
N ASN A 156 -1.44 15.09 -4.61
CA ASN A 156 -0.62 16.02 -5.40
C ASN A 156 0.38 16.82 -4.56
N ALA A 157 0.59 16.46 -3.28
CA ALA A 157 1.42 17.27 -2.38
C ALA A 157 2.93 17.04 -2.58
N LEU A 158 3.32 15.86 -3.08
CA LEU A 158 4.72 15.49 -3.21
C LEU A 158 5.21 15.63 -4.67
N GLN A 159 6.45 16.09 -4.83
CA GLN A 159 7.06 16.29 -6.14
C GLN A 159 7.40 14.96 -6.83
N PRO A 160 7.31 14.87 -8.16
CA PRO A 160 7.73 13.67 -8.90
C PRO A 160 9.23 13.36 -8.75
N GLY A 161 9.58 12.08 -8.88
CA GLY A 161 10.98 11.65 -8.96
C GLY A 161 11.68 11.46 -7.61
N MET A 162 10.96 11.42 -6.49
CA MET A 162 11.54 11.10 -5.19
C MET A 162 12.09 9.67 -5.17
N THR A 163 13.26 9.49 -4.58
CA THR A 163 13.76 8.16 -4.22
C THR A 163 12.94 7.54 -3.09
N ARG A 164 13.11 6.24 -2.85
CA ARG A 164 12.48 5.54 -1.73
C ARG A 164 12.76 6.23 -0.38
N ASP A 165 14.01 6.61 -0.13
CA ASP A 165 14.42 7.16 1.16
C ASP A 165 13.90 8.60 1.36
N GLU A 166 13.88 9.41 0.30
CA GLU A 166 13.25 10.73 0.31
C GLU A 166 11.75 10.64 0.57
N LEU A 167 11.07 9.67 -0.06
CA LEU A 167 9.66 9.42 0.16
C LEU A 167 9.37 8.98 1.60
N ILE A 168 10.12 8.00 2.13
CA ILE A 168 9.96 7.55 3.52
C ILE A 168 10.13 8.73 4.50
N LYS A 169 11.13 9.57 4.27
CA LYS A 169 11.34 10.78 5.08
C LYS A 169 10.18 11.78 4.95
N ALA A 170 9.63 11.96 3.76
CA ALA A 170 8.49 12.85 3.54
C ALA A 170 7.18 12.32 4.17
N LEU A 171 7.07 11.01 4.37
CA LEU A 171 5.93 10.36 5.02
C LEU A 171 6.07 10.22 6.54
N ASP A 172 7.19 10.66 7.12
CA ASP A 172 7.39 10.63 8.57
C ASP A 172 6.32 11.47 9.29
N GLY A 173 5.64 10.86 10.26
CA GLY A 173 4.48 11.47 10.96
C GLY A 173 3.17 11.49 10.16
N HIS A 174 3.17 11.10 8.87
CA HIS A 174 1.99 11.10 8.00
C HIS A 174 1.42 9.70 7.70
N ALA A 175 2.15 8.63 8.01
CA ALA A 175 1.67 7.26 7.81
C ALA A 175 0.54 6.92 8.79
N LYS A 176 -0.59 6.44 8.27
CA LYS A 176 -1.75 5.96 9.04
C LYS A 176 -1.68 4.45 9.29
N GLY A 177 -0.94 3.73 8.47
CA GLY A 177 -0.71 2.30 8.56
C GLY A 177 0.01 1.79 7.33
N ALA A 178 0.55 0.59 7.43
CA ALA A 178 1.21 -0.08 6.32
C ALA A 178 0.85 -1.57 6.30
N THR A 179 0.88 -2.14 5.11
CA THR A 179 0.69 -3.58 4.86
C THR A 179 1.59 -4.00 3.71
N GLY A 180 1.82 -5.29 3.54
CA GLY A 180 2.67 -5.75 2.45
C GLY A 180 2.49 -7.23 2.14
N ILE A 181 3.01 -7.62 0.99
CA ILE A 181 3.17 -9.01 0.56
C ILE A 181 4.55 -9.19 -0.07
N ILE A 182 5.05 -10.41 -0.07
CA ILE A 182 6.36 -10.76 -0.60
C ILE A 182 6.18 -11.70 -1.80
N GLY A 183 6.79 -11.34 -2.92
CA GLY A 183 7.01 -12.26 -4.03
C GLY A 183 8.47 -12.70 -4.05
N THR A 184 8.76 -13.91 -4.48
CA THR A 184 10.13 -14.40 -4.64
C THR A 184 10.49 -14.58 -6.11
N PHE A 185 11.76 -14.40 -6.48
CA PHE A 185 12.21 -14.64 -7.84
C PHE A 185 13.70 -14.96 -7.90
N SER A 186 14.05 -15.91 -8.75
CA SER A 186 15.38 -16.14 -9.30
C SER A 186 15.24 -16.50 -10.78
N LYS A 187 16.23 -16.20 -11.58
CA LYS A 187 16.26 -16.68 -12.98
C LYS A 187 16.13 -18.21 -13.01
N PRO A 188 15.25 -18.79 -13.85
CA PRO A 188 15.14 -20.23 -14.06
C PRO A 188 16.44 -20.87 -14.56
#